data_c9d4d011f834a3ab4bba626346397c0a
#
_entry.id   c9d4d011f834a3ab4bba626346397c0a
#
_cell.length_a   1.000
_cell.length_b   1.000
_cell.length_c   1.000
_cell.angle_alpha   90.00
_cell.angle_beta   90.00
_cell.angle_gamma   90.00
#
_symmetry.space_group_name_H-M   'P 1'
#
loop_
_entity.id
_entity.type
_entity.pdbx_description
1 polymer ?
#
loop_
_entity_poly.entity_id
_entity_poly.type
_entity_poly.pdbx_seq_one_letter_code
_entity_poly.pdbx_strand_id
1 'polypeptide(L)'
;MSVKPEISLIVPVYNVEPYLTECVESIRRQDFDAFEVLLVDDGSTDGSPRICDFMASCDSRFRVIHRQNGGTSVARNAGVAAAGGRYIAFMDSDDVIHTSYLSRLYQIAVDSDADIAMVKFAEGESLDFSKMSLSEKPVAQLSPMVALERTLYQDGLDTSPCCKLYRRHLFESFSFIPGILYEDLDFISRILPSVNKVAVSNDVLYYYRHRKGSNIGSFTLKRLDVLDVTENICKRVEQYGESLQLAARDRRLSAAFNMFILLGANGYGDSPASARCWDIIRSLRGGELFNGKVRLKNKLGVLLSYGGRRLFSLISRIVRL
;
A
#
# COMPACT_ATOMS: atom_id res chain seq x y z
N MET A 1 -26.42 -21.81 -13.09
CA MET A 1 -24.97 -21.89 -13.25
C MET A 1 -24.38 -20.66 -12.57
N SER A 2 -23.52 -20.81 -11.57
CA SER A 2 -22.84 -19.64 -10.97
C SER A 2 -21.97 -18.99 -12.03
N VAL A 3 -22.16 -17.69 -12.24
CA VAL A 3 -21.28 -16.91 -13.13
C VAL A 3 -19.88 -16.99 -12.55
N LYS A 4 -18.90 -17.37 -13.36
CA LYS A 4 -17.50 -17.37 -12.93
C LYS A 4 -17.12 -15.92 -12.60
N PRO A 5 -16.55 -15.62 -11.42
CA PRO A 5 -16.19 -14.26 -11.07
C PRO A 5 -15.07 -13.72 -11.98
N GLU A 6 -15.19 -12.47 -12.39
CA GLU A 6 -14.11 -11.74 -13.04
C GLU A 6 -13.12 -11.19 -12.03
N ILE A 7 -13.61 -10.75 -10.87
CA ILE A 7 -12.81 -10.16 -9.79
C ILE A 7 -12.95 -10.98 -8.52
N SER A 8 -11.83 -11.32 -7.89
CA SER A 8 -11.80 -11.73 -6.48
C SER A 8 -11.32 -10.56 -5.62
N LEU A 9 -12.20 -10.03 -4.79
CA LEU A 9 -11.86 -9.00 -3.80
C LEU A 9 -11.46 -9.68 -2.50
N ILE A 10 -10.22 -9.49 -2.09
CA ILE A 10 -9.64 -10.09 -0.89
C ILE A 10 -9.63 -9.06 0.24
N VAL A 11 -10.25 -9.41 1.36
CA VAL A 11 -10.40 -8.54 2.53
C VAL A 11 -9.83 -9.26 3.75
N PRO A 12 -8.59 -8.95 4.17
CA PRO A 12 -8.03 -9.43 5.43
C PRO A 12 -8.80 -8.82 6.61
N VAL A 13 -9.19 -9.65 7.55
CA VAL A 13 -9.97 -9.25 8.74
C VAL A 13 -9.20 -9.64 9.99
N TYR A 14 -8.94 -8.68 10.90
CA TYR A 14 -8.36 -8.95 12.21
C TYR A 14 -8.74 -7.89 13.22
N ASN A 15 -9.62 -8.23 14.18
CA ASN A 15 -10.05 -7.35 15.28
C ASN A 15 -10.50 -5.97 14.79
N VAL A 16 -11.52 -5.95 13.91
CA VAL A 16 -12.06 -4.74 13.26
C VAL A 16 -13.59 -4.65 13.39
N GLU A 17 -14.18 -5.31 14.38
CA GLU A 17 -15.63 -5.35 14.62
C GLU A 17 -16.33 -3.99 14.47
N PRO A 18 -15.80 -2.85 14.97
CA PRO A 18 -16.47 -1.56 14.86
C PRO A 18 -16.60 -1.01 13.43
N TYR A 19 -15.80 -1.50 12.49
CA TYR A 19 -15.70 -0.97 11.13
C TYR A 19 -16.19 -1.94 10.06
N LEU A 20 -16.15 -3.25 10.36
CA LEU A 20 -16.33 -4.30 9.37
C LEU A 20 -17.72 -4.29 8.71
N THR A 21 -18.79 -3.99 9.45
CA THR A 21 -20.13 -3.91 8.89
C THR A 21 -20.23 -2.85 7.80
N GLU A 22 -19.64 -1.67 8.01
CA GLU A 22 -19.66 -0.58 7.04
C GLU A 22 -18.80 -0.91 5.80
N CYS A 23 -17.66 -1.55 6.02
CA CYS A 23 -16.79 -2.07 4.97
C CYS A 23 -17.56 -3.04 4.06
N VAL A 24 -18.13 -4.13 4.61
CA VAL A 24 -18.81 -5.15 3.81
C VAL A 24 -20.10 -4.65 3.15
N GLU A 25 -20.82 -3.71 3.77
CA GLU A 25 -21.96 -3.05 3.13
C GLU A 25 -21.54 -2.19 1.92
N SER A 26 -20.38 -1.54 1.95
CA SER A 26 -19.86 -0.81 0.79
C SER A 26 -19.52 -1.74 -0.37
N ILE A 27 -19.05 -2.96 -0.06
CA ILE A 27 -18.77 -4.00 -1.07
C ILE A 27 -20.09 -4.56 -1.63
N ARG A 28 -21.08 -4.82 -0.78
CA ARG A 28 -22.37 -5.37 -1.20
C ARG A 28 -23.11 -4.47 -2.21
N ARG A 29 -22.90 -3.14 -2.08
CA ARG A 29 -23.52 -2.11 -2.94
C ARG A 29 -22.79 -1.83 -4.25
N GLN A 30 -21.82 -2.65 -4.63
CA GLN A 30 -21.10 -2.46 -5.91
C GLN A 30 -22.07 -2.63 -7.10
N ASP A 31 -21.90 -1.78 -8.11
CA ASP A 31 -22.64 -1.79 -9.39
C ASP A 31 -22.06 -2.79 -10.41
N PHE A 32 -21.33 -3.76 -9.94
CA PHE A 32 -20.67 -4.82 -10.70
C PHE A 32 -21.07 -6.18 -10.11
N ASP A 33 -21.54 -7.13 -10.93
CA ASP A 33 -22.08 -8.40 -10.40
C ASP A 33 -21.09 -9.57 -10.49
N ALA A 34 -20.14 -9.52 -11.43
CA ALA A 34 -19.25 -10.64 -11.69
C ALA A 34 -18.02 -10.66 -10.74
N PHE A 35 -18.26 -10.66 -9.44
CA PHE A 35 -17.19 -10.74 -8.44
C PHE A 35 -17.50 -11.69 -7.29
N GLU A 36 -16.45 -12.13 -6.61
CA GLU A 36 -16.50 -12.79 -5.31
C GLU A 36 -15.74 -12.00 -4.27
N VAL A 37 -16.09 -12.18 -3.00
CA VAL A 37 -15.41 -11.58 -1.85
C VAL A 37 -14.86 -12.68 -0.97
N LEU A 38 -13.57 -12.59 -0.66
CA LEU A 38 -12.89 -13.50 0.24
C LEU A 38 -12.59 -12.75 1.54
N LEU A 39 -13.45 -12.89 2.54
CA LEU A 39 -13.21 -12.39 3.89
C LEU A 39 -12.25 -13.36 4.58
N VAL A 40 -11.02 -12.94 4.79
CA VAL A 40 -9.98 -13.77 5.40
C VAL A 40 -9.82 -13.36 6.86
N ASP A 41 -10.53 -14.02 7.75
CA ASP A 41 -10.40 -13.80 9.19
C ASP A 41 -9.11 -14.43 9.71
N ASP A 42 -8.17 -13.57 10.05
CA ASP A 42 -6.83 -13.94 10.52
C ASP A 42 -6.78 -14.17 12.04
N GLY A 43 -7.76 -14.91 12.55
CA GLY A 43 -7.82 -15.31 13.96
C GLY A 43 -8.29 -14.18 14.88
N SER A 44 -9.32 -13.44 14.48
CA SER A 44 -9.91 -12.40 15.30
C SER A 44 -10.49 -12.95 16.62
N THR A 45 -10.41 -12.13 17.67
CA THR A 45 -10.89 -12.45 19.02
C THR A 45 -12.09 -11.59 19.45
N ASP A 46 -12.50 -10.63 18.61
CA ASP A 46 -13.68 -9.78 18.78
C ASP A 46 -14.90 -10.35 18.02
N GLY A 47 -15.89 -9.52 17.72
CA GLY A 47 -17.09 -9.92 16.96
C GLY A 47 -16.88 -10.04 15.44
N SER A 48 -15.70 -9.75 14.91
CA SER A 48 -15.43 -9.78 13.46
C SER A 48 -15.76 -11.11 12.78
N PRO A 49 -15.44 -12.31 13.35
CA PRO A 49 -15.77 -13.59 12.72
C PRO A 49 -17.27 -13.77 12.52
N ARG A 50 -18.10 -13.38 13.51
CA ARG A 50 -19.56 -13.46 13.42
C ARG A 50 -20.14 -12.58 12.33
N ILE A 51 -19.57 -11.38 12.13
CA ILE A 51 -19.96 -10.48 11.04
C ILE A 51 -19.62 -11.11 9.69
N CYS A 52 -18.43 -11.69 9.54
CA CYS A 52 -18.01 -12.42 8.33
C CYS A 52 -19.00 -13.54 7.97
N ASP A 53 -19.30 -14.41 8.94
CA ASP A 53 -20.21 -15.55 8.73
C ASP A 53 -21.63 -15.11 8.39
N PHE A 54 -22.13 -14.07 9.08
CA PHE A 54 -23.41 -13.48 8.79
C PHE A 54 -23.47 -12.96 7.34
N MET A 55 -22.46 -12.23 6.88
CA MET A 55 -22.42 -11.70 5.52
C MET A 55 -22.38 -12.83 4.47
N ALA A 56 -21.59 -13.88 4.69
CA ALA A 56 -21.54 -15.03 3.79
C ALA A 56 -22.88 -15.81 3.77
N SER A 57 -23.65 -15.78 4.85
CA SER A 57 -25.00 -16.39 4.88
C SER A 57 -26.04 -15.57 4.12
N CYS A 58 -25.85 -14.26 4.00
CA CYS A 58 -26.81 -13.33 3.37
C CYS A 58 -26.56 -13.10 1.87
N ASP A 59 -25.31 -13.23 1.41
CA ASP A 59 -24.93 -12.94 0.02
C ASP A 59 -23.91 -13.98 -0.48
N SER A 60 -24.32 -14.76 -1.47
CA SER A 60 -23.53 -15.86 -2.03
C SER A 60 -22.22 -15.45 -2.69
N ARG A 61 -22.01 -14.15 -2.93
CA ARG A 61 -20.74 -13.62 -3.42
C ARG A 61 -19.65 -13.63 -2.35
N PHE A 62 -20.03 -13.69 -1.07
CA PHE A 62 -19.09 -13.67 0.05
C PHE A 62 -18.74 -15.09 0.49
N ARG A 63 -17.46 -15.32 0.71
CA ARG A 63 -16.90 -16.54 1.29
C ARG A 63 -15.97 -16.18 2.44
N VAL A 64 -15.99 -16.96 3.51
CA VAL A 64 -15.12 -16.73 4.69
C VAL A 64 -14.03 -17.79 4.74
N ILE A 65 -12.84 -17.37 5.11
CA ILE A 65 -11.68 -18.22 5.38
C ILE A 65 -11.21 -17.88 6.80
N HIS A 66 -11.55 -18.72 7.77
CA HIS A 66 -11.01 -18.62 9.13
C HIS A 66 -9.66 -19.29 9.21
N ARG A 67 -8.71 -18.63 9.85
CA ARG A 67 -7.36 -19.16 10.03
C ARG A 67 -6.75 -18.71 11.36
N GLN A 68 -5.67 -19.35 11.78
CA GLN A 68 -4.86 -18.88 12.90
C GLN A 68 -4.11 -17.60 12.48
N ASN A 69 -4.00 -16.64 13.40
CA ASN A 69 -3.30 -15.37 13.13
C ASN A 69 -1.89 -15.58 12.60
N GLY A 70 -1.60 -14.95 11.46
CA GLY A 70 -0.30 -14.97 10.79
C GLY A 70 0.08 -13.61 10.22
N GLY A 71 -0.77 -12.60 10.39
CA GLY A 71 -0.59 -11.23 9.90
C GLY A 71 -1.11 -11.02 8.48
N THR A 72 -1.22 -9.74 8.12
CA THR A 72 -1.87 -9.26 6.89
C THR A 72 -1.33 -9.91 5.61
N SER A 73 0.00 -10.08 5.50
CA SER A 73 0.63 -10.76 4.35
C SER A 73 0.11 -12.17 4.15
N VAL A 74 0.02 -12.92 5.26
CA VAL A 74 -0.41 -14.33 5.21
C VAL A 74 -1.90 -14.41 4.91
N ALA A 75 -2.72 -13.51 5.45
CA ALA A 75 -4.14 -13.41 5.14
C ALA A 75 -4.38 -13.07 3.67
N ARG A 76 -3.67 -12.08 3.11
CA ARG A 76 -3.74 -11.74 1.68
C ARG A 76 -3.35 -12.92 0.79
N ASN A 77 -2.25 -13.60 1.12
CA ASN A 77 -1.80 -14.80 0.37
C ASN A 77 -2.82 -15.93 0.43
N ALA A 78 -3.47 -16.17 1.58
CA ALA A 78 -4.52 -17.17 1.71
C ALA A 78 -5.75 -16.83 0.84
N GLY A 79 -6.14 -15.56 0.80
CA GLY A 79 -7.18 -15.07 -0.11
C GLY A 79 -6.82 -15.30 -1.58
N VAL A 80 -5.60 -14.94 -1.99
CA VAL A 80 -5.11 -15.17 -3.37
C VAL A 80 -5.18 -16.65 -3.74
N ALA A 81 -4.76 -17.55 -2.85
CA ALA A 81 -4.79 -18.99 -3.10
C ALA A 81 -6.22 -19.56 -3.30
N ALA A 82 -7.23 -18.92 -2.68
CA ALA A 82 -8.64 -19.32 -2.79
C ALA A 82 -9.41 -18.60 -3.92
N ALA A 83 -8.78 -17.63 -4.58
CA ALA A 83 -9.41 -16.76 -5.57
C ALA A 83 -9.70 -17.47 -6.89
N GLY A 84 -10.94 -17.33 -7.39
CA GLY A 84 -11.41 -17.89 -8.67
C GLY A 84 -11.43 -16.86 -9.81
N GLY A 85 -11.38 -15.57 -9.50
CA GLY A 85 -11.48 -14.46 -10.45
C GLY A 85 -10.29 -14.38 -11.42
N ARG A 86 -10.52 -13.75 -12.56
CA ARG A 86 -9.47 -13.40 -13.53
C ARG A 86 -8.55 -12.31 -13.00
N TYR A 87 -9.10 -11.43 -12.17
CA TYR A 87 -8.41 -10.34 -11.52
C TYR A 87 -8.49 -10.46 -9.99
N ILE A 88 -7.50 -9.89 -9.31
CA ILE A 88 -7.43 -9.77 -7.86
C ILE A 88 -7.46 -8.30 -7.47
N ALA A 89 -8.29 -7.97 -6.49
CA ALA A 89 -8.26 -6.70 -5.79
C ALA A 89 -8.10 -6.93 -4.29
N PHE A 90 -7.55 -5.96 -3.57
CA PHE A 90 -7.43 -5.96 -2.11
C PHE A 90 -8.17 -4.78 -1.52
N MET A 91 -8.71 -4.98 -0.33
CA MET A 91 -9.33 -3.94 0.47
C MET A 91 -9.06 -4.20 1.94
N ASP A 92 -8.72 -3.17 2.69
CA ASP A 92 -8.57 -3.28 4.14
C ASP A 92 -9.95 -3.20 4.81
N SER A 93 -10.16 -4.01 5.85
CA SER A 93 -11.48 -4.27 6.44
C SER A 93 -12.04 -3.14 7.32
N ASP A 94 -11.31 -2.05 7.47
CA ASP A 94 -11.70 -0.83 8.16
C ASP A 94 -12.01 0.34 7.20
N ASP A 95 -11.88 0.13 5.87
CA ASP A 95 -12.10 1.11 4.83
C ASP A 95 -13.45 0.95 4.13
N VAL A 96 -13.78 1.88 3.24
CA VAL A 96 -14.99 1.81 2.39
C VAL A 96 -14.68 2.15 0.94
N ILE A 97 -15.49 1.63 0.02
CA ILE A 97 -15.34 1.85 -1.42
C ILE A 97 -16.60 2.48 -2.03
N HIS A 98 -16.38 3.28 -3.07
CA HIS A 98 -17.46 3.83 -3.88
C HIS A 98 -18.23 2.72 -4.61
N THR A 99 -19.50 2.93 -4.89
CA THR A 99 -20.35 1.94 -5.59
C THR A 99 -19.79 1.49 -6.94
N SER A 100 -19.09 2.34 -7.64
CA SER A 100 -18.47 2.05 -8.95
C SER A 100 -16.97 1.65 -8.85
N TYR A 101 -16.48 1.23 -7.67
CA TYR A 101 -15.07 0.92 -7.51
C TYR A 101 -14.64 -0.31 -8.35
N LEU A 102 -15.40 -1.40 -8.26
CA LEU A 102 -15.06 -2.63 -8.98
C LEU A 102 -15.33 -2.50 -10.48
N SER A 103 -16.47 -1.95 -10.88
CA SER A 103 -16.82 -1.75 -12.29
C SER A 103 -15.80 -0.84 -12.99
N ARG A 104 -15.39 0.23 -12.34
CA ARG A 104 -14.44 1.18 -12.92
C ARG A 104 -13.04 0.60 -13.05
N LEU A 105 -12.54 -0.06 -12.01
CA LEU A 105 -11.24 -0.77 -12.08
C LEU A 105 -11.23 -1.84 -13.18
N TYR A 106 -12.33 -2.60 -13.30
CA TYR A 106 -12.48 -3.62 -14.34
C TYR A 106 -12.46 -3.00 -15.74
N GLN A 107 -13.25 -1.94 -15.95
CA GLN A 107 -13.30 -1.21 -17.21
C GLN A 107 -11.90 -0.67 -17.59
N ILE A 108 -11.19 -0.02 -16.64
CA ILE A 108 -9.84 0.49 -16.88
C ILE A 108 -8.89 -0.64 -17.30
N ALA A 109 -8.93 -1.79 -16.59
CA ALA A 109 -8.06 -2.92 -16.90
C ALA A 109 -8.33 -3.51 -18.27
N VAL A 110 -9.61 -3.65 -18.65
CA VAL A 110 -10.03 -4.25 -19.94
C VAL A 110 -9.74 -3.30 -21.10
N ASP A 111 -10.20 -2.05 -21.01
CA ASP A 111 -10.08 -1.07 -22.10
C ASP A 111 -8.61 -0.72 -22.40
N SER A 112 -7.76 -0.73 -21.38
CA SER A 112 -6.33 -0.47 -21.54
C SER A 112 -5.50 -1.74 -21.82
N ASP A 113 -6.09 -2.92 -21.73
CA ASP A 113 -5.38 -4.21 -21.69
C ASP A 113 -4.21 -4.18 -20.69
N ALA A 114 -4.48 -3.64 -19.50
CA ALA A 114 -3.46 -3.45 -18.47
C ALA A 114 -3.34 -4.68 -17.56
N ASP A 115 -2.13 -4.95 -17.10
CA ASP A 115 -1.86 -5.98 -16.09
C ASP A 115 -2.22 -5.47 -14.68
N ILE A 116 -2.09 -4.14 -14.47
CA ILE A 116 -2.47 -3.47 -13.24
C ILE A 116 -3.25 -2.21 -13.59
N ALA A 117 -4.49 -2.08 -13.09
CA ALA A 117 -5.27 -0.85 -13.13
C ALA A 117 -5.27 -0.20 -11.75
N MET A 118 -5.20 1.13 -11.69
CA MET A 118 -5.10 1.90 -10.44
C MET A 118 -6.11 3.05 -10.44
N VAL A 119 -6.71 3.28 -9.27
CA VAL A 119 -7.51 4.46 -8.93
C VAL A 119 -6.91 5.18 -7.72
N LYS A 120 -7.48 6.30 -7.31
CA LYS A 120 -7.05 7.10 -6.17
C LYS A 120 -7.91 6.80 -4.94
N PHE A 121 -7.41 7.26 -3.79
CA PHE A 121 -8.16 7.24 -2.54
C PHE A 121 -8.28 8.63 -1.94
N ALA A 122 -9.32 8.82 -1.12
CA ALA A 122 -9.44 9.88 -0.15
C ALA A 122 -9.16 9.32 1.25
N GLU A 123 -8.85 10.18 2.20
CA GLU A 123 -8.55 9.77 3.56
C GLU A 123 -9.12 10.72 4.61
N GLY A 124 -9.33 10.20 5.83
CA GLY A 124 -9.79 10.98 6.97
C GLY A 124 -10.18 10.13 8.17
N GLU A 125 -10.42 10.80 9.32
CA GLU A 125 -10.84 10.13 10.56
C GLU A 125 -12.33 9.74 10.51
N SER A 126 -13.16 10.57 9.87
CA SER A 126 -14.59 10.32 9.63
C SER A 126 -14.86 10.15 8.15
N LEU A 127 -15.79 9.27 7.81
CA LEU A 127 -16.18 9.06 6.41
C LEU A 127 -16.78 10.33 5.82
N ASP A 128 -16.24 10.72 4.69
CA ASP A 128 -16.74 11.83 3.88
C ASP A 128 -16.83 11.39 2.41
N PHE A 129 -18.00 10.89 2.05
CA PHE A 129 -18.25 10.39 0.70
C PHE A 129 -18.17 11.47 -0.39
N SER A 130 -18.26 12.76 -0.02
CA SER A 130 -18.11 13.86 -0.97
C SER A 130 -16.69 13.96 -1.56
N LYS A 131 -15.72 13.36 -0.90
CA LYS A 131 -14.33 13.27 -1.37
C LYS A 131 -14.14 12.20 -2.44
N MET A 132 -15.10 11.28 -2.61
CA MET A 132 -15.05 10.24 -3.65
C MET A 132 -15.77 10.74 -4.91
N SER A 133 -15.13 10.58 -6.05
CA SER A 133 -15.67 11.07 -7.31
C SER A 133 -15.03 10.39 -8.53
N LEU A 134 -15.78 10.28 -9.60
CA LEU A 134 -15.25 9.95 -10.92
C LEU A 134 -14.55 11.17 -11.52
N SER A 135 -13.46 10.93 -12.22
CA SER A 135 -12.67 11.96 -12.88
C SER A 135 -13.00 12.04 -14.37
N GLU A 136 -13.12 13.25 -14.91
CA GLU A 136 -13.21 13.48 -16.35
C GLU A 136 -11.86 13.34 -17.09
N LYS A 137 -10.75 13.25 -16.35
CA LYS A 137 -9.43 13.13 -16.95
C LYS A 137 -9.26 11.75 -17.59
N PRO A 138 -8.59 11.66 -18.75
CA PRO A 138 -8.33 10.38 -19.40
C PRO A 138 -7.46 9.47 -18.52
N VAL A 139 -7.66 8.18 -18.67
CA VAL A 139 -6.83 7.15 -18.04
C VAL A 139 -5.43 7.22 -18.63
N ALA A 140 -4.43 7.39 -17.78
CA ALA A 140 -3.04 7.40 -18.20
C ALA A 140 -2.50 5.97 -18.32
N GLN A 141 -1.85 5.66 -19.43
CA GLN A 141 -1.12 4.41 -19.61
C GLN A 141 0.36 4.66 -19.33
N LEU A 142 0.92 3.92 -18.41
CA LEU A 142 2.32 4.06 -17.98
C LEU A 142 3.10 2.78 -18.33
N SER A 143 4.36 2.95 -18.72
CA SER A 143 5.27 1.80 -18.68
C SER A 143 5.51 1.40 -17.22
N PRO A 144 5.79 0.12 -16.95
CA PRO A 144 6.04 -0.38 -15.60
C PRO A 144 7.15 0.36 -14.87
N MET A 145 8.22 0.70 -15.60
CA MET A 145 9.37 1.43 -15.03
C MET A 145 8.99 2.85 -14.62
N VAL A 146 8.16 3.55 -15.40
CA VAL A 146 7.63 4.88 -15.03
C VAL A 146 6.70 4.76 -13.83
N ALA A 147 5.86 3.73 -13.77
CA ALA A 147 4.98 3.50 -12.62
C ALA A 147 5.80 3.22 -11.35
N LEU A 148 6.84 2.38 -11.43
CA LEU A 148 7.73 2.12 -10.29
C LEU A 148 8.48 3.39 -9.86
N GLU A 149 9.04 4.15 -10.79
CA GLU A 149 9.75 5.39 -10.50
C GLU A 149 8.85 6.37 -9.74
N ARG A 150 7.62 6.60 -10.23
CA ARG A 150 6.64 7.48 -9.58
C ARG A 150 6.23 6.98 -8.20
N THR A 151 6.06 5.66 -8.03
CA THR A 151 5.77 5.04 -6.73
C THR A 151 6.92 5.27 -5.73
N LEU A 152 8.17 5.11 -6.16
CA LEU A 152 9.34 5.32 -5.30
C LEU A 152 9.50 6.78 -4.88
N TYR A 153 9.32 7.74 -5.79
CA TYR A 153 9.28 9.17 -5.47
C TYR A 153 8.01 9.60 -4.73
N GLN A 154 6.98 8.73 -4.62
CA GLN A 154 5.65 9.07 -4.09
C GLN A 154 4.99 10.21 -4.90
N ASP A 155 5.17 10.18 -6.21
CA ASP A 155 4.61 11.13 -7.16
C ASP A 155 3.24 10.64 -7.66
N GLY A 156 2.23 10.82 -6.83
CA GLY A 156 0.84 10.51 -7.13
C GLY A 156 0.52 9.03 -7.30
N LEU A 157 1.45 8.11 -7.06
CA LEU A 157 1.24 6.68 -6.93
C LEU A 157 1.69 6.22 -5.53
N ASP A 158 0.89 5.34 -4.94
CA ASP A 158 1.12 4.78 -3.60
C ASP A 158 1.58 3.31 -3.66
N THR A 159 2.04 2.80 -2.52
CA THR A 159 2.50 1.42 -2.38
C THR A 159 1.41 0.46 -1.94
N SER A 160 0.26 0.96 -1.46
CA SER A 160 -0.83 0.12 -0.97
C SER A 160 -1.26 -0.90 -2.03
N PRO A 161 -1.52 -2.15 -1.69
CA PRO A 161 -2.14 -3.11 -2.60
C PRO A 161 -3.60 -2.77 -2.90
N CYS A 162 -4.25 -1.98 -2.03
CA CYS A 162 -5.59 -1.45 -2.26
C CYS A 162 -5.60 -0.42 -3.40
N CYS A 163 -6.77 -0.01 -3.87
CA CYS A 163 -6.94 0.90 -5.01
C CYS A 163 -6.38 0.37 -6.34
N LYS A 164 -6.13 -0.94 -6.43
CA LYS A 164 -5.54 -1.58 -7.59
C LYS A 164 -6.26 -2.86 -7.95
N LEU A 165 -6.31 -3.14 -9.24
CA LEU A 165 -6.79 -4.40 -9.80
C LEU A 165 -5.63 -5.06 -10.55
N TYR A 166 -5.33 -6.29 -10.21
CA TYR A 166 -4.19 -7.04 -10.72
C TYR A 166 -4.67 -8.23 -11.55
N ARG A 167 -4.04 -8.54 -12.67
CA ARG A 167 -4.25 -9.84 -13.34
C ARG A 167 -3.81 -10.97 -12.42
N ARG A 168 -4.67 -11.98 -12.22
CA ARG A 168 -4.42 -13.07 -11.25
C ARG A 168 -3.14 -13.85 -11.51
N HIS A 169 -2.76 -14.07 -12.79
CA HIS A 169 -1.54 -14.84 -13.12
C HIS A 169 -0.26 -14.23 -12.51
N LEU A 170 -0.24 -12.95 -12.19
CA LEU A 170 0.89 -12.30 -11.53
C LEU A 170 1.21 -12.94 -10.16
N PHE A 171 0.20 -13.44 -9.48
CA PHE A 171 0.33 -14.09 -8.17
C PHE A 171 0.85 -15.54 -8.23
N GLU A 172 1.05 -16.08 -9.41
CA GLU A 172 1.78 -17.35 -9.59
C GLU A 172 3.27 -17.19 -9.26
N SER A 173 3.81 -15.99 -9.45
CA SER A 173 5.23 -15.66 -9.21
C SER A 173 5.43 -14.70 -8.03
N PHE A 174 4.40 -13.99 -7.60
CA PHE A 174 4.51 -12.96 -6.56
C PHE A 174 3.55 -13.21 -5.41
N SER A 175 4.06 -13.12 -4.20
CA SER A 175 3.30 -13.17 -2.96
C SER A 175 3.77 -12.09 -1.99
N PHE A 176 2.96 -11.76 -0.99
CA PHE A 176 3.38 -10.92 0.12
C PHE A 176 4.32 -11.69 1.04
N ILE A 177 5.43 -11.07 1.44
CA ILE A 177 6.39 -11.69 2.35
C ILE A 177 5.85 -11.61 3.78
N PRO A 178 5.65 -12.76 4.46
CA PRO A 178 5.18 -12.75 5.83
C PRO A 178 6.20 -12.16 6.80
N GLY A 179 5.69 -11.57 7.88
CA GLY A 179 6.51 -11.19 9.02
C GLY A 179 7.30 -9.90 8.89
N ILE A 180 7.27 -9.20 7.75
CA ILE A 180 7.87 -7.87 7.60
C ILE A 180 6.81 -6.77 7.68
N LEU A 181 7.17 -5.60 8.20
CA LEU A 181 6.42 -4.36 7.96
C LEU A 181 6.85 -3.76 6.62
N TYR A 182 5.96 -2.97 6.00
CA TYR A 182 6.14 -2.42 4.65
C TYR A 182 6.17 -3.51 3.56
N GLU A 183 5.39 -4.56 3.79
CA GLU A 183 5.14 -5.64 2.82
C GLU A 183 4.55 -5.13 1.52
N ASP A 184 3.80 -4.03 1.57
CA ASP A 184 3.22 -3.32 0.44
C ASP A 184 4.31 -2.69 -0.45
N LEU A 185 5.26 -1.98 0.15
CA LEU A 185 6.39 -1.38 -0.56
C LEU A 185 7.29 -2.44 -1.19
N ASP A 186 7.56 -3.54 -0.48
CA ASP A 186 8.31 -4.66 -1.04
C ASP A 186 7.56 -5.29 -2.21
N PHE A 187 6.27 -5.61 -2.02
CA PHE A 187 5.42 -6.26 -3.01
C PHE A 187 5.33 -5.45 -4.30
N ILE A 188 4.95 -4.17 -4.21
CA ILE A 188 4.78 -3.30 -5.39
C ILE A 188 6.09 -3.11 -6.16
N SER A 189 7.23 -3.04 -5.46
CA SER A 189 8.54 -2.91 -6.09
C SER A 189 9.03 -4.18 -6.80
N ARG A 190 8.48 -5.35 -6.43
CA ARG A 190 8.76 -6.63 -7.10
C ARG A 190 7.84 -6.85 -8.30
N ILE A 191 6.55 -6.53 -8.16
CA ILE A 191 5.55 -6.86 -9.17
C ILE A 191 5.58 -5.89 -10.35
N LEU A 192 5.77 -4.58 -10.12
CA LEU A 192 5.76 -3.58 -11.20
C LEU A 192 6.76 -3.87 -12.32
N PRO A 193 8.03 -4.25 -12.08
CA PRO A 193 8.96 -4.57 -13.15
C PRO A 193 8.58 -5.78 -14.01
N SER A 194 7.63 -6.59 -13.56
CA SER A 194 7.26 -7.87 -14.19
C SER A 194 5.97 -7.80 -15.02
N VAL A 195 5.34 -6.62 -15.08
CA VAL A 195 4.13 -6.42 -15.90
C VAL A 195 4.45 -5.72 -17.20
N ASN A 196 3.52 -5.72 -18.15
CA ASN A 196 3.71 -5.07 -19.44
C ASN A 196 3.12 -3.65 -19.45
N LYS A 197 2.00 -3.46 -18.77
CA LYS A 197 1.26 -2.20 -18.81
C LYS A 197 0.56 -1.89 -17.48
N VAL A 198 0.63 -0.63 -17.09
CA VAL A 198 -0.09 -0.08 -15.94
C VAL A 198 -1.02 1.03 -16.42
N ALA A 199 -2.29 0.97 -16.03
CA ALA A 199 -3.28 2.01 -16.31
C ALA A 199 -3.67 2.73 -15.02
N VAL A 200 -3.67 4.06 -15.05
CA VAL A 200 -3.91 4.90 -13.86
C VAL A 200 -5.02 5.89 -14.14
N SER A 201 -6.09 5.83 -13.36
CA SER A 201 -7.15 6.83 -13.34
C SER A 201 -6.96 7.82 -12.18
N ASN A 202 -7.53 9.01 -12.35
CA ASN A 202 -7.66 9.99 -11.26
C ASN A 202 -8.99 9.86 -10.51
N ASP A 203 -9.79 8.83 -10.79
CA ASP A 203 -11.01 8.53 -10.03
C ASP A 203 -10.65 8.28 -8.56
N VAL A 204 -11.36 8.93 -7.64
CA VAL A 204 -11.22 8.75 -6.19
C VAL A 204 -12.35 7.83 -5.73
N LEU A 205 -12.08 6.53 -5.62
CA LEU A 205 -13.12 5.51 -5.41
C LEU A 205 -12.90 4.67 -4.14
N TYR A 206 -11.90 4.99 -3.37
CA TYR A 206 -11.55 4.32 -2.13
C TYR A 206 -11.44 5.35 -1.01
N TYR A 207 -11.91 5.04 0.20
CA TYR A 207 -11.78 5.90 1.36
C TYR A 207 -10.97 5.19 2.44
N TYR A 208 -9.75 5.67 2.67
CA TYR A 208 -8.86 5.19 3.71
C TYR A 208 -9.22 5.86 5.04
N ARG A 209 -9.57 5.03 6.03
CA ARG A 209 -9.96 5.51 7.36
C ARG A 209 -8.77 5.59 8.31
N HIS A 210 -8.51 6.78 8.83
CA HIS A 210 -7.60 6.94 9.95
C HIS A 210 -8.27 6.52 11.25
N ARG A 211 -7.78 5.48 11.91
CA ARG A 211 -8.29 5.02 13.20
C ARG A 211 -7.21 4.96 14.26
N LYS A 212 -7.60 5.17 15.54
CA LYS A 212 -6.73 4.92 16.69
C LYS A 212 -6.42 3.42 16.76
N GLY A 213 -5.15 3.07 16.91
CA GLY A 213 -4.71 1.66 16.97
C GLY A 213 -4.39 1.02 15.61
N SER A 214 -4.35 1.79 14.51
CA SER A 214 -3.81 1.28 13.25
C SER A 214 -2.31 0.93 13.39
N ASN A 215 -1.82 0.01 12.57
CA ASN A 215 -0.40 -0.41 12.58
C ASN A 215 0.59 0.76 12.40
N ILE A 216 0.13 1.88 11.81
CA ILE A 216 0.91 3.09 11.62
C ILE A 216 0.85 4.01 12.86
N GLY A 217 -0.13 3.85 13.76
CA GLY A 217 -0.37 4.75 14.89
C GLY A 217 0.59 4.61 16.07
N SER A 218 1.29 3.47 16.22
CA SER A 218 2.21 3.22 17.34
C SER A 218 3.65 2.98 16.85
N PHE A 219 4.62 3.48 17.63
CA PHE A 219 6.02 3.19 17.35
C PHE A 219 6.40 1.81 17.86
N THR A 220 6.98 0.98 17.00
CA THR A 220 7.64 -0.28 17.35
C THR A 220 8.98 -0.37 16.63
N LEU A 221 9.96 -1.09 17.21
CA LEU A 221 11.26 -1.30 16.55
C LEU A 221 11.16 -2.09 15.24
N LYS A 222 10.06 -2.82 15.04
CA LYS A 222 9.78 -3.52 13.78
C LYS A 222 9.67 -2.56 12.58
N ARG A 223 9.38 -1.28 12.80
CA ARG A 223 9.43 -0.26 11.75
C ARG A 223 10.80 -0.11 11.09
N LEU A 224 11.86 -0.61 11.71
CA LEU A 224 13.20 -0.66 11.11
C LEU A 224 13.27 -1.56 9.87
N ASP A 225 12.31 -2.47 9.67
CA ASP A 225 12.20 -3.30 8.46
C ASP A 225 12.23 -2.45 7.18
N VAL A 226 11.75 -1.19 7.23
CA VAL A 226 11.80 -0.28 6.08
C VAL A 226 13.22 -0.03 5.57
N LEU A 227 14.23 -0.08 6.44
CA LEU A 227 15.61 0.13 6.03
C LEU A 227 16.13 -1.05 5.20
N ASP A 228 15.72 -2.28 5.57
CA ASP A 228 16.07 -3.49 4.83
C ASP A 228 15.27 -3.62 3.53
N VAL A 229 13.96 -3.32 3.59
CA VAL A 229 13.09 -3.28 2.41
C VAL A 229 13.64 -2.30 1.37
N THR A 230 13.96 -1.07 1.77
CA THR A 230 14.48 -0.06 0.84
C THR A 230 15.89 -0.37 0.34
N GLU A 231 16.72 -1.06 1.14
CA GLU A 231 18.00 -1.58 0.68
C GLU A 231 17.82 -2.63 -0.42
N ASN A 232 16.91 -3.58 -0.21
CA ASN A 232 16.60 -4.62 -1.18
C ASN A 232 16.02 -4.02 -2.48
N ILE A 233 15.24 -2.93 -2.38
CA ILE A 233 14.77 -2.19 -3.56
C ILE A 233 15.94 -1.59 -4.32
N CYS A 234 16.89 -0.92 -3.64
CA CYS A 234 18.08 -0.36 -4.29
C CYS A 234 18.86 -1.43 -5.07
N LYS A 235 19.11 -2.59 -4.44
CA LYS A 235 19.78 -3.73 -5.10
C LYS A 235 19.01 -4.24 -6.30
N ARG A 236 17.69 -4.35 -6.19
CA ARG A 236 16.80 -4.87 -7.24
C ARG A 236 16.78 -3.98 -8.48
N VAL A 237 16.81 -2.66 -8.30
CA VAL A 237 16.72 -1.71 -9.40
C VAL A 237 18.05 -1.40 -10.09
N GLU A 238 19.17 -1.93 -9.61
CA GLU A 238 20.49 -1.72 -10.22
C GLU A 238 20.53 -2.09 -11.71
N GLN A 239 19.75 -3.10 -12.12
CA GLN A 239 19.66 -3.56 -13.50
C GLN A 239 18.76 -2.68 -14.41
N TYR A 240 17.98 -1.74 -13.87
CA TYR A 240 16.94 -1.01 -14.62
C TYR A 240 17.32 0.43 -15.01
N GLY A 241 18.57 0.82 -14.82
CA GLY A 241 19.08 2.12 -15.24
C GLY A 241 19.00 3.21 -14.15
N GLU A 242 19.68 4.32 -14.44
CA GLU A 242 20.00 5.37 -13.46
C GLU A 242 18.75 6.04 -12.85
N SER A 243 17.71 6.29 -13.65
CA SER A 243 16.49 6.97 -13.16
C SER A 243 15.81 6.22 -12.00
N LEU A 244 15.69 4.89 -12.11
CA LEU A 244 15.13 4.04 -11.04
C LEU A 244 16.09 3.91 -9.86
N GLN A 245 17.38 3.86 -10.09
CA GLN A 245 18.38 3.84 -9.02
C GLN A 245 18.30 5.12 -8.18
N LEU A 246 18.17 6.29 -8.82
CA LEU A 246 17.97 7.57 -8.12
C LEU A 246 16.66 7.59 -7.32
N ALA A 247 15.56 7.10 -7.90
CA ALA A 247 14.27 7.01 -7.20
C ALA A 247 14.33 6.08 -5.97
N ALA A 248 15.00 4.93 -6.08
CA ALA A 248 15.19 4.00 -4.96
C ALA A 248 16.09 4.60 -3.86
N ARG A 249 17.14 5.34 -4.24
CA ARG A 249 18.00 6.07 -3.29
C ARG A 249 17.22 7.14 -2.53
N ASP A 250 16.39 7.95 -3.21
CA ASP A 250 15.50 8.93 -2.55
C ASP A 250 14.53 8.24 -1.59
N ARG A 251 13.93 7.12 -2.01
CA ARG A 251 13.04 6.35 -1.14
C ARG A 251 13.75 5.84 0.11
N ARG A 252 14.96 5.32 -0.03
CA ARG A 252 15.81 4.85 1.08
C ARG A 252 16.22 6.00 2.00
N LEU A 253 16.60 7.14 1.43
CA LEU A 253 16.93 8.34 2.19
C LEU A 253 15.74 8.86 2.99
N SER A 254 14.56 8.90 2.37
CA SER A 254 13.30 9.26 3.04
C SER A 254 12.97 8.33 4.20
N ALA A 255 13.14 7.03 4.02
CA ALA A 255 12.96 6.04 5.09
C ALA A 255 13.94 6.27 6.24
N ALA A 256 15.20 6.53 5.94
CA ALA A 256 16.22 6.80 6.95
C ALA A 256 15.94 8.09 7.73
N PHE A 257 15.48 9.16 7.07
CA PHE A 257 15.04 10.39 7.76
C PHE A 257 13.89 10.11 8.73
N ASN A 258 12.83 9.46 8.24
CA ASN A 258 11.66 9.15 9.07
C ASN A 258 12.03 8.29 10.28
N MET A 259 12.83 7.24 10.07
CA MET A 259 13.24 6.36 11.17
C MET A 259 14.17 7.05 12.15
N PHE A 260 15.11 7.88 11.69
CA PHE A 260 15.98 8.66 12.56
C PHE A 260 15.17 9.58 13.51
N ILE A 261 14.17 10.26 12.97
CA ILE A 261 13.30 11.16 13.73
C ILE A 261 12.43 10.37 14.73
N LEU A 262 11.81 9.27 14.28
CA LEU A 262 10.97 8.42 15.13
C LEU A 262 11.77 7.79 16.27
N LEU A 263 12.98 7.30 16.02
CA LEU A 263 13.87 6.76 17.05
C LEU A 263 14.22 7.85 18.08
N GLY A 264 14.55 9.06 17.62
CA GLY A 264 14.85 10.17 18.52
C GLY A 264 13.65 10.59 19.39
N ALA A 265 12.44 10.58 18.80
CA ALA A 265 11.20 10.93 19.52
C ALA A 265 10.78 9.88 20.56
N ASN A 266 11.21 8.62 20.41
CA ASN A 266 10.85 7.51 21.27
C ASN A 266 12.00 7.04 22.19
N GLY A 267 13.04 7.86 22.40
CA GLY A 267 14.12 7.58 23.34
C GLY A 267 15.27 6.72 22.81
N TYR A 268 15.25 6.38 21.51
CA TYR A 268 16.28 5.55 20.86
C TYR A 268 17.32 6.38 20.08
N GLY A 269 17.44 7.68 20.37
CA GLY A 269 18.31 8.61 19.63
C GLY A 269 19.79 8.21 19.58
N ASP A 270 20.30 7.56 20.63
CA ASP A 270 21.70 7.10 20.72
C ASP A 270 21.87 5.58 20.45
N SER A 271 20.82 4.94 19.94
CA SER A 271 20.85 3.50 19.63
C SER A 271 21.69 3.18 18.38
N PRO A 272 22.15 1.92 18.22
CA PRO A 272 22.77 1.44 16.98
C PRO A 272 21.85 1.64 15.75
N ALA A 273 20.53 1.49 15.93
CA ALA A 273 19.56 1.72 14.85
C ALA A 273 19.56 3.18 14.39
N SER A 274 19.64 4.15 15.30
CA SER A 274 19.75 5.56 14.95
C SER A 274 21.10 5.88 14.28
N ALA A 275 22.18 5.22 14.69
CA ALA A 275 23.47 5.34 14.00
C ALA A 275 23.38 4.81 12.56
N ARG A 276 22.78 3.63 12.34
CA ARG A 276 22.52 3.07 11.00
C ARG A 276 21.73 4.05 10.10
N CYS A 277 20.65 4.63 10.63
CA CYS A 277 19.89 5.65 9.87
C CYS A 277 20.78 6.83 9.48
N TRP A 278 21.61 7.32 10.41
CA TRP A 278 22.50 8.45 10.14
C TRP A 278 23.58 8.12 9.09
N ASP A 279 24.11 6.92 9.08
CA ASP A 279 25.09 6.46 8.10
C ASP A 279 24.46 6.36 6.69
N ILE A 280 23.22 5.87 6.59
CA ILE A 280 22.44 5.89 5.33
C ILE A 280 22.24 7.33 4.85
N ILE A 281 21.82 8.25 5.73
CA ILE A 281 21.65 9.68 5.38
C ILE A 281 22.95 10.25 4.84
N ARG A 282 24.07 10.03 5.52
CA ARG A 282 25.38 10.55 5.08
C ARG A 282 25.82 9.99 3.74
N SER A 283 25.57 8.73 3.48
CA SER A 283 25.99 8.06 2.24
C SER A 283 25.16 8.48 1.03
N LEU A 284 23.86 8.83 1.23
CA LEU A 284 22.94 9.09 0.14
C LEU A 284 22.63 10.57 -0.12
N ARG A 285 22.91 11.48 0.81
CA ARG A 285 22.53 12.91 0.70
C ARG A 285 23.20 13.67 -0.46
N GLY A 286 24.27 13.13 -1.04
CA GLY A 286 24.97 13.76 -2.16
C GLY A 286 24.16 13.64 -3.46
N GLY A 287 23.95 14.72 -4.19
CA GLY A 287 23.27 14.75 -5.49
C GLY A 287 21.74 14.95 -5.44
N GLU A 288 21.09 14.67 -4.30
CA GLU A 288 19.61 14.73 -4.20
C GLU A 288 19.04 16.15 -4.29
N LEU A 289 19.83 17.18 -3.93
CA LEU A 289 19.39 18.58 -3.99
C LEU A 289 19.06 19.05 -5.41
N PHE A 290 19.81 18.56 -6.39
CA PHE A 290 19.67 18.96 -7.79
C PHE A 290 18.70 18.10 -8.59
N ASN A 291 18.22 17.00 -8.01
CA ASN A 291 17.23 16.15 -8.64
C ASN A 291 15.83 16.77 -8.55
N GLY A 292 15.26 17.17 -9.70
CA GLY A 292 13.94 17.83 -9.78
C GLY A 292 12.77 16.96 -9.29
N LYS A 293 12.92 15.64 -9.32
CA LYS A 293 11.88 14.68 -8.90
C LYS A 293 11.84 14.45 -7.39
N VAL A 294 12.89 14.80 -6.66
CA VAL A 294 12.97 14.66 -5.21
C VAL A 294 12.03 15.64 -4.52
N ARG A 295 11.24 15.15 -3.57
CA ARG A 295 10.29 15.95 -2.81
C ARG A 295 10.98 17.03 -2.00
N LEU A 296 10.33 18.19 -1.87
CA LEU A 296 10.88 19.36 -1.16
C LEU A 296 11.29 19.02 0.29
N LYS A 297 10.49 18.21 0.99
CA LYS A 297 10.83 17.79 2.36
C LYS A 297 12.11 16.96 2.45
N ASN A 298 12.39 16.12 1.45
CA ASN A 298 13.63 15.35 1.42
C ASN A 298 14.82 16.27 1.13
N LYS A 299 14.67 17.23 0.22
CA LYS A 299 15.71 18.27 -0.04
C LYS A 299 16.02 19.06 1.22
N LEU A 300 15.00 19.47 1.97
CA LEU A 300 15.19 20.15 3.25
C LEU A 300 15.92 19.25 4.27
N GLY A 301 15.53 17.99 4.38
CA GLY A 301 16.22 17.01 5.21
C GLY A 301 17.70 16.86 4.83
N VAL A 302 18.01 16.81 3.53
CA VAL A 302 19.39 16.78 3.03
C VAL A 302 20.16 18.03 3.46
N LEU A 303 19.63 19.23 3.25
CA LEU A 303 20.26 20.48 3.68
C LEU A 303 20.58 20.49 5.17
N LEU A 304 19.59 20.13 6.00
CA LEU A 304 19.77 20.08 7.46
C LEU A 304 20.81 19.05 7.88
N SER A 305 20.94 17.95 7.15
CA SER A 305 21.90 16.88 7.48
C SER A 305 23.35 17.32 7.34
N TYR A 306 23.67 18.34 6.55
CA TYR A 306 25.00 18.91 6.45
C TYR A 306 25.44 19.65 7.73
N GLY A 307 24.49 20.13 8.54
CA GLY A 307 24.77 20.69 9.87
C GLY A 307 25.14 19.66 10.94
N GLY A 308 25.14 18.38 10.60
CA GLY A 308 25.51 17.29 11.48
C GLY A 308 24.34 16.68 12.28
N ARG A 309 24.60 15.52 12.88
CA ARG A 309 23.57 14.68 13.55
C ARG A 309 22.81 15.42 14.66
N ARG A 310 23.53 16.20 15.48
CA ARG A 310 22.91 16.92 16.62
C ARG A 310 21.96 18.02 16.14
N LEU A 311 22.41 18.84 15.18
CA LEU A 311 21.59 19.93 14.62
C LEU A 311 20.38 19.36 13.87
N PHE A 312 20.56 18.33 13.07
CA PHE A 312 19.46 17.62 12.41
C PHE A 312 18.43 17.09 13.41
N SER A 313 18.86 16.41 14.49
CA SER A 313 17.96 15.90 15.52
C SER A 313 17.19 17.01 16.23
N LEU A 314 17.81 18.18 16.48
CA LEU A 314 17.14 19.30 17.12
C LEU A 314 16.07 19.93 16.21
N ILE A 315 16.43 20.22 14.97
CA ILE A 315 15.55 20.94 14.03
C ILE A 315 14.41 20.04 13.54
N SER A 316 14.68 18.76 13.27
CA SER A 316 13.66 17.82 12.77
C SER A 316 12.50 17.61 13.76
N ARG A 317 12.73 17.76 15.07
CA ARG A 317 11.68 17.75 16.10
C ARG A 317 10.77 18.97 16.04
N ILE A 318 11.30 20.12 15.59
CA ILE A 318 10.55 21.39 15.53
C ILE A 318 9.76 21.46 14.22
N VAL A 319 10.35 21.06 13.10
CA VAL A 319 9.81 21.26 11.73
C VAL A 319 8.86 20.13 11.32
N ARG A 320 8.70 19.06 12.10
CA ARG A 320 7.91 17.86 11.75
C ARG A 320 8.21 17.34 10.33
N LEU A 321 9.50 17.18 10.03
CA LEU A 321 9.99 16.64 8.75
C LEU A 321 9.49 15.21 8.49
#